data_ef053815f4fe7ff5cd4d79cbb004bcdd
#
_entry.id   ef053815f4fe7ff5cd4d79cbb004bcdd
#
_cell.length_a   1.000
_cell.length_b   1.000
_cell.length_c   1.000
_cell.angle_alpha   90.00
_cell.angle_beta   90.00
_cell.angle_gamma   90.00
#
_symmetry.space_group_name_H-M   'P 1'
#
loop_
_entity.id
_entity.type
_entity.pdbx_description
1 polymer ?
#
loop_
_entity_poly.entity_id
_entity_poly.type
_entity_poly.pdbx_seq_one_letter_code
_entity_poly.pdbx_strand_id
1 'polypeptide(L)'
;NFCKFTNETRNGFEDSSNSGSLKFIAAVNGICAGGGYEVALACDEILLVDDRSSTVSLPEVPLLGVLPGTGGLTRLTDKRKVRKDIADIFCTNADGVRGKKALDWNLVDHIAPPSKFNSLIDERVSFLESKVKLRNGSTGITLNNIKRTVTDKNINYETISCVLNKDSRVAEIKIHGPKENEIIAINELLEKGSEYWVLKFVRELDDLILMLRANELETGVITIQSEGSSTVIQXX
;
A
#
# COMPACT_ATOMS: atom_id res chain seq x y z
N ASN A 1 11.03 -2.25 10.23
CA ASN A 1 9.83 -1.38 10.09
C ASN A 1 9.71 -0.80 8.68
N PHE A 2 10.79 -0.23 8.11
CA PHE A 2 10.77 0.34 6.76
C PHE A 2 10.35 -0.71 5.71
N CYS A 3 10.99 -1.87 5.71
CA CYS A 3 10.69 -2.92 4.73
C CYS A 3 9.25 -3.43 4.89
N LYS A 4 8.76 -3.55 6.12
CA LYS A 4 7.36 -3.94 6.35
C LYS A 4 6.40 -2.90 5.74
N PHE A 5 6.63 -1.63 6.05
CA PHE A 5 5.78 -0.53 5.57
C PHE A 5 5.71 -0.51 4.03
N THR A 6 6.87 -0.60 3.36
CA THR A 6 6.91 -0.56 1.90
C THR A 6 6.34 -1.83 1.27
N ASN A 7 6.57 -3.00 1.88
CA ASN A 7 6.06 -4.26 1.35
C ASN A 7 4.53 -4.39 1.50
N GLU A 8 3.93 -3.79 2.52
CA GLU A 8 2.46 -3.82 2.68
C GLU A 8 1.75 -3.24 1.46
N THR A 9 2.25 -2.13 0.91
CA THR A 9 1.67 -1.54 -0.31
C THR A 9 1.76 -2.52 -1.49
N ARG A 10 2.94 -3.10 -1.70
CA ARG A 10 3.17 -4.01 -2.83
C ARG A 10 2.35 -5.31 -2.68
N ASN A 11 2.31 -5.86 -1.49
CA ASN A 11 1.49 -7.05 -1.20
C ASN A 11 0.00 -6.73 -1.37
N GLY A 12 -0.41 -5.50 -1.00
CA GLY A 12 -1.78 -5.04 -1.19
C GLY A 12 -2.22 -5.05 -2.66
N PHE A 13 -1.32 -4.70 -3.59
CA PHE A 13 -1.62 -4.81 -5.03
C PHE A 13 -1.87 -6.27 -5.40
N GLU A 14 -0.96 -7.17 -4.97
CA GLU A 14 -1.05 -8.59 -5.32
C GLU A 14 -2.28 -9.24 -4.67
N ASP A 15 -2.57 -8.93 -3.41
CA ASP A 15 -3.75 -9.45 -2.72
C ASP A 15 -5.03 -8.96 -3.41
N SER A 16 -5.09 -7.67 -3.77
CA SER A 16 -6.25 -7.10 -4.47
C SER A 16 -6.44 -7.73 -5.85
N SER A 17 -5.35 -8.06 -6.53
CA SER A 17 -5.42 -8.74 -7.83
C SER A 17 -5.84 -10.20 -7.69
N ASN A 18 -5.35 -10.90 -6.68
CA ASN A 18 -5.60 -12.34 -6.51
C ASN A 18 -6.99 -12.62 -5.95
N SER A 19 -7.43 -11.87 -4.95
CA SER A 19 -8.68 -12.12 -4.23
C SER A 19 -9.81 -11.16 -4.60
N GLY A 20 -9.46 -10.01 -5.18
CA GLY A 20 -10.42 -8.97 -5.51
C GLY A 20 -10.73 -8.87 -6.98
N SER A 21 -11.24 -7.72 -7.34
CA SER A 21 -11.63 -7.41 -8.71
C SER A 21 -10.80 -6.27 -9.31
N LEU A 22 -9.57 -6.10 -8.80
CA LEU A 22 -8.66 -5.07 -9.31
C LEU A 22 -7.52 -5.71 -10.07
N LYS A 23 -7.07 -5.02 -11.13
CA LYS A 23 -5.85 -5.38 -11.86
C LYS A 23 -4.98 -4.12 -11.97
N PHE A 24 -3.69 -4.33 -11.95
CA PHE A 24 -2.72 -3.25 -11.90
C PHE A 24 -1.77 -3.35 -13.09
N ILE A 25 -1.61 -2.27 -13.82
CA ILE A 25 -0.66 -2.15 -14.93
C ILE A 25 0.36 -1.06 -14.58
N ALA A 26 1.64 -1.38 -14.70
CA ALA A 26 2.69 -0.39 -14.64
C ALA A 26 3.04 0.05 -16.06
N ALA A 27 2.68 1.28 -16.43
CA ALA A 27 3.00 1.87 -17.73
C ALA A 27 4.24 2.75 -17.58
N VAL A 28 5.39 2.21 -17.94
CA VAL A 28 6.71 2.82 -17.69
C VAL A 28 7.13 3.62 -18.91
N ASN A 29 7.23 4.95 -18.74
CA ASN A 29 7.67 5.85 -19.81
C ASN A 29 8.85 6.73 -19.37
N GLY A 30 9.85 6.11 -18.75
CA GLY A 30 11.05 6.77 -18.27
C GLY A 30 11.93 5.78 -17.53
N ILE A 31 12.78 6.29 -16.64
CA ILE A 31 13.65 5.46 -15.81
C ILE A 31 12.83 4.93 -14.64
N CYS A 32 12.74 3.62 -14.54
CA CYS A 32 12.02 2.92 -13.47
C CYS A 32 13.02 2.09 -12.69
N ALA A 33 13.56 2.67 -11.61
CA ALA A 33 14.70 2.13 -10.90
C ALA A 33 14.37 1.83 -9.44
N GLY A 34 15.00 0.79 -8.90
CA GLY A 34 14.94 0.47 -7.48
C GLY A 34 13.52 0.27 -6.98
N GLY A 35 13.16 1.00 -5.93
CA GLY A 35 11.81 0.93 -5.34
C GLY A 35 10.68 1.20 -6.33
N GLY A 36 10.91 2.05 -7.34
CA GLY A 36 9.94 2.26 -8.42
C GLY A 36 9.70 1.00 -9.24
N TYR A 37 10.78 0.31 -9.61
CA TYR A 37 10.64 -0.95 -10.33
C TYR A 37 10.06 -2.05 -9.42
N GLU A 38 10.36 -2.02 -8.12
CA GLU A 38 9.74 -2.96 -7.17
C GLU A 38 8.21 -2.79 -7.07
N VAL A 39 7.70 -1.55 -7.22
CA VAL A 39 6.25 -1.30 -7.32
C VAL A 39 5.71 -1.90 -8.63
N ALA A 40 6.41 -1.66 -9.76
CA ALA A 40 6.01 -2.23 -11.04
C ALA A 40 5.97 -3.76 -10.99
N LEU A 41 6.94 -4.39 -10.32
CA LEU A 41 6.99 -5.85 -10.15
C LEU A 41 5.79 -6.40 -9.38
N ALA A 42 5.17 -5.58 -8.53
CA ALA A 42 3.95 -5.98 -7.79
C ALA A 42 2.69 -5.90 -8.66
N CYS A 43 2.73 -5.22 -9.80
CA CYS A 43 1.61 -5.13 -10.73
C CYS A 43 1.39 -6.43 -11.50
N ASP A 44 0.23 -6.56 -12.14
CA ASP A 44 -0.09 -7.73 -12.98
C ASP A 44 0.72 -7.72 -14.27
N GLU A 45 0.88 -6.54 -14.86
CA GLU A 45 1.68 -6.39 -16.09
C GLU A 45 2.54 -5.13 -16.02
N ILE A 46 3.68 -5.19 -16.70
CA ILE A 46 4.61 -4.07 -16.84
C ILE A 46 4.77 -3.80 -18.34
N LEU A 47 4.40 -2.59 -18.76
CA LEU A 47 4.56 -2.12 -20.14
C LEU A 47 5.68 -1.09 -20.16
N LEU A 48 6.63 -1.22 -21.10
CA LEU A 48 7.77 -0.30 -21.19
C LEU A 48 7.80 0.36 -22.56
N VAL A 49 7.87 1.68 -22.57
CA VAL A 49 8.01 2.41 -23.83
C VAL A 49 9.41 2.13 -24.40
N ASP A 50 9.46 1.81 -25.70
CA ASP A 50 10.72 1.55 -26.41
C ASP A 50 11.18 2.83 -27.11
N ASP A 51 11.74 3.74 -26.33
CA ASP A 51 12.19 5.06 -26.77
C ASP A 51 13.73 5.23 -26.66
N ARG A 52 14.44 4.15 -26.38
CA ARG A 52 15.89 4.08 -26.17
C ARG A 52 16.37 4.71 -24.87
N SER A 53 15.52 5.39 -24.12
CA SER A 53 15.89 6.05 -22.85
C SER A 53 15.21 5.42 -21.64
N SER A 54 14.02 4.86 -21.82
CA SER A 54 13.27 4.24 -20.74
C SER A 54 13.86 2.89 -20.36
N THR A 55 14.06 2.67 -19.06
CA THR A 55 14.75 1.49 -18.53
C THR A 55 14.09 0.98 -17.26
N VAL A 56 14.34 -0.29 -16.95
CA VAL A 56 14.06 -0.87 -15.62
C VAL A 56 15.38 -1.32 -14.99
N SER A 57 15.50 -1.17 -13.66
CA SER A 57 16.71 -1.56 -12.94
C SER A 57 16.46 -1.81 -11.47
N LEU A 58 17.34 -2.62 -10.87
CA LEU A 58 17.45 -2.77 -9.40
C LEU A 58 18.90 -2.45 -9.04
N PRO A 59 19.28 -1.15 -9.02
CA PRO A 59 20.67 -0.76 -8.90
C PRO A 59 21.15 -0.58 -7.47
N GLU A 60 20.44 -1.14 -6.49
CA GLU A 60 20.75 -0.93 -5.07
C GLU A 60 22.14 -1.45 -4.70
N VAL A 61 22.53 -2.62 -5.25
CA VAL A 61 23.85 -3.19 -4.94
C VAL A 61 24.98 -2.29 -5.42
N PRO A 62 25.06 -1.91 -6.73
CA PRO A 62 26.18 -1.10 -7.19
C PRO A 62 26.17 0.34 -6.69
N LEU A 63 24.99 0.92 -6.40
CA LEU A 63 24.92 2.32 -6.00
C LEU A 63 24.90 2.53 -4.48
N LEU A 64 24.32 1.60 -3.72
CA LEU A 64 24.07 1.77 -2.29
C LEU A 64 24.73 0.70 -1.43
N GLY A 65 25.23 -0.37 -2.02
CA GLY A 65 25.81 -1.49 -1.27
C GLY A 65 24.80 -2.30 -0.48
N VAL A 66 23.51 -2.23 -0.87
CA VAL A 66 22.43 -2.98 -0.19
C VAL A 66 21.63 -3.78 -1.22
N LEU A 67 20.91 -4.78 -0.76
CA LEU A 67 20.01 -5.56 -1.62
C LEU A 67 18.68 -4.81 -1.79
N PRO A 68 17.99 -4.99 -2.93
CA PRO A 68 16.61 -4.50 -3.06
C PRO A 68 15.75 -5.09 -1.95
N GLY A 69 15.27 -4.26 -1.04
CA GLY A 69 14.70 -4.69 0.24
C GLY A 69 13.18 -4.82 0.28
N THR A 70 12.48 -4.50 -0.83
CA THR A 70 11.01 -4.49 -0.82
C THR A 70 10.42 -5.49 -1.82
N GLY A 71 11.05 -6.67 -1.90
CA GLY A 71 10.52 -7.82 -2.61
C GLY A 71 10.91 -7.92 -4.08
N GLY A 72 11.83 -7.06 -4.55
CA GLY A 72 12.24 -7.07 -5.95
C GLY A 72 12.89 -8.36 -6.38
N LEU A 73 13.84 -8.86 -5.60
CA LEU A 73 14.55 -10.10 -5.92
C LEU A 73 13.60 -11.30 -5.99
N THR A 74 12.70 -11.41 -5.02
CA THR A 74 11.71 -12.49 -4.97
C THR A 74 10.79 -12.42 -6.19
N ARG A 75 10.30 -11.23 -6.52
CA ARG A 75 9.40 -11.07 -7.67
C ARG A 75 10.11 -11.33 -9.00
N LEU A 76 11.39 -10.98 -9.13
CA LEU A 76 12.17 -11.31 -10.34
C LEU A 76 12.23 -12.82 -10.55
N THR A 77 12.61 -13.58 -9.53
CA THR A 77 12.86 -15.02 -9.69
C THR A 77 11.57 -15.83 -9.57
N ASP A 78 10.70 -15.53 -8.59
CA ASP A 78 9.56 -16.39 -8.27
C ASP A 78 8.31 -15.99 -9.05
N LYS A 79 8.05 -14.69 -9.24
CA LYS A 79 6.88 -14.23 -9.98
C LYS A 79 7.15 -14.18 -11.49
N ARG A 80 8.23 -13.51 -11.90
CA ARG A 80 8.55 -13.30 -13.30
C ARG A 80 9.37 -14.44 -13.91
N LYS A 81 9.89 -15.36 -13.11
CA LYS A 81 10.68 -16.51 -13.56
C LYS A 81 11.93 -16.10 -14.34
N VAL A 82 12.52 -14.97 -13.99
CA VAL A 82 13.81 -14.57 -14.55
C VAL A 82 14.87 -15.59 -14.12
N ARG A 83 15.69 -16.06 -15.08
CA ARG A 83 16.77 -17.00 -14.75
C ARG A 83 17.71 -16.36 -13.72
N LYS A 84 18.16 -17.16 -12.76
CA LYS A 84 18.97 -16.65 -11.63
C LYS A 84 20.24 -15.93 -12.09
N ASP A 85 20.93 -16.47 -13.10
CA ASP A 85 22.14 -15.84 -13.64
C ASP A 85 21.85 -14.48 -14.28
N ILE A 86 20.69 -14.34 -14.94
CA ILE A 86 20.25 -13.05 -15.50
C ILE A 86 19.87 -12.10 -14.37
N ALA A 87 19.20 -12.59 -13.33
CA ALA A 87 18.83 -11.78 -12.16
C ALA A 87 20.10 -11.24 -11.45
N ASP A 88 21.12 -12.08 -11.31
CA ASP A 88 22.40 -11.66 -10.71
C ASP A 88 23.05 -10.52 -11.53
N ILE A 89 23.13 -10.68 -12.85
CA ILE A 89 23.66 -9.64 -13.74
C ILE A 89 22.81 -8.37 -13.64
N PHE A 90 21.49 -8.51 -13.67
CA PHE A 90 20.55 -7.39 -13.63
C PHE A 90 20.69 -6.58 -12.34
N CYS A 91 20.80 -7.26 -11.20
CA CYS A 91 20.88 -6.60 -9.89
C CYS A 91 22.25 -6.01 -9.58
N THR A 92 23.28 -6.33 -10.38
CA THR A 92 24.62 -5.78 -10.21
C THR A 92 24.95 -4.69 -11.24
N ASN A 93 23.98 -4.34 -12.09
CA ASN A 93 24.20 -3.32 -13.15
C ASN A 93 23.37 -2.06 -12.81
N ALA A 94 24.03 -0.91 -12.77
CA ALA A 94 23.39 0.36 -12.50
C ALA A 94 22.69 0.97 -13.72
N ASP A 95 23.07 0.57 -14.93
CA ASP A 95 22.63 1.25 -16.17
C ASP A 95 21.17 0.97 -16.54
N GLY A 96 20.58 -0.09 -16.02
CA GLY A 96 19.24 -0.49 -16.38
C GLY A 96 19.17 -1.25 -17.71
N VAL A 97 18.01 -1.83 -17.96
CA VAL A 97 17.76 -2.64 -19.16
C VAL A 97 16.54 -2.06 -19.89
N ARG A 98 16.60 -2.00 -21.23
CA ARG A 98 15.58 -1.34 -22.05
C ARG A 98 15.16 -2.21 -23.22
N GLY A 99 14.05 -1.82 -23.85
CA GLY A 99 13.59 -2.34 -25.13
C GLY A 99 13.49 -3.85 -25.19
N LYS A 100 13.87 -4.42 -26.33
CA LYS A 100 13.77 -5.85 -26.56
C LYS A 100 14.54 -6.68 -25.51
N LYS A 101 15.67 -6.19 -25.01
CA LYS A 101 16.44 -6.91 -23.98
C LYS A 101 15.63 -7.05 -22.68
N ALA A 102 14.88 -6.00 -22.28
CA ALA A 102 14.02 -6.08 -21.10
C ALA A 102 12.91 -7.13 -21.30
N LEU A 103 12.34 -7.18 -22.50
CA LEU A 103 11.32 -8.18 -22.84
C LEU A 103 11.92 -9.60 -22.84
N ASP A 104 13.06 -9.80 -23.53
CA ASP A 104 13.72 -11.11 -23.66
C ASP A 104 14.16 -11.67 -22.29
N TRP A 105 14.52 -10.79 -21.37
CA TRP A 105 14.91 -11.17 -20.02
C TRP A 105 13.71 -11.31 -19.06
N ASN A 106 12.49 -11.15 -19.59
CA ASN A 106 11.26 -11.24 -18.81
C ASN A 106 11.16 -10.20 -17.68
N LEU A 107 11.83 -9.06 -17.88
CA LEU A 107 11.76 -7.95 -16.91
C LEU A 107 10.48 -7.14 -17.08
N VAL A 108 9.92 -7.14 -18.29
CA VAL A 108 8.66 -6.47 -18.63
C VAL A 108 7.81 -7.40 -19.49
N ASP A 109 6.52 -7.14 -19.58
CA ASP A 109 5.57 -8.00 -20.31
C ASP A 109 5.40 -7.56 -21.77
N HIS A 110 5.40 -6.24 -22.01
CA HIS A 110 5.21 -5.71 -23.36
C HIS A 110 6.07 -4.47 -23.57
N ILE A 111 6.42 -4.21 -24.83
CA ILE A 111 7.12 -2.98 -25.24
C ILE A 111 6.41 -2.39 -26.45
N ALA A 112 6.44 -1.07 -26.60
CA ALA A 112 5.94 -0.40 -27.81
C ALA A 112 6.67 0.93 -27.99
N PRO A 113 6.85 1.38 -29.25
CA PRO A 113 7.40 2.71 -29.46
C PRO A 113 6.44 3.81 -28.96
N PRO A 114 6.96 5.02 -28.71
CA PRO A 114 6.12 6.10 -28.15
C PRO A 114 4.79 6.33 -28.89
N SER A 115 4.82 6.23 -30.23
CA SER A 115 3.61 6.49 -31.04
C SER A 115 2.51 5.44 -30.87
N LYS A 116 2.85 4.24 -30.32
CA LYS A 116 1.89 3.16 -30.11
C LYS A 116 1.70 2.81 -28.64
N PHE A 117 2.36 3.51 -27.73
CA PHE A 117 2.38 3.13 -26.32
C PHE A 117 0.99 3.27 -25.68
N ASN A 118 0.28 4.37 -25.96
CA ASN A 118 -1.07 4.55 -25.42
C ASN A 118 -2.04 3.47 -25.95
N SER A 119 -1.94 3.13 -27.23
CA SER A 119 -2.78 2.05 -27.80
C SER A 119 -2.49 0.69 -27.15
N LEU A 120 -1.23 0.43 -26.81
CA LEU A 120 -0.85 -0.80 -26.07
C LEU A 120 -1.47 -0.78 -24.67
N ILE A 121 -1.42 0.36 -23.97
CA ILE A 121 -2.04 0.49 -22.65
C ILE A 121 -3.54 0.17 -22.74
N ASP A 122 -4.25 0.80 -23.68
CA ASP A 122 -5.70 0.60 -23.87
C ASP A 122 -6.02 -0.88 -24.16
N GLU A 123 -5.22 -1.52 -25.01
CA GLU A 123 -5.37 -2.93 -25.33
C GLU A 123 -5.22 -3.80 -24.07
N ARG A 124 -4.16 -3.56 -23.27
CA ARG A 124 -3.91 -4.37 -22.08
C ARG A 124 -4.94 -4.13 -20.99
N VAL A 125 -5.40 -2.88 -20.83
CA VAL A 125 -6.49 -2.54 -19.90
C VAL A 125 -7.74 -3.34 -20.28
N SER A 126 -8.15 -3.28 -21.54
CA SER A 126 -9.34 -4.01 -22.03
C SER A 126 -9.20 -5.52 -21.82
N PHE A 127 -8.01 -6.06 -22.09
CA PHE A 127 -7.74 -7.49 -21.87
C PHE A 127 -7.88 -7.87 -20.39
N LEU A 128 -7.24 -7.12 -19.50
CA LEU A 128 -7.31 -7.43 -18.07
C LEU A 128 -8.71 -7.22 -17.51
N GLU A 129 -9.42 -6.17 -17.96
CA GLU A 129 -10.81 -5.93 -17.57
C GLU A 129 -11.69 -7.14 -17.89
N SER A 130 -11.47 -7.76 -19.05
CA SER A 130 -12.25 -8.95 -19.45
C SER A 130 -12.02 -10.16 -18.55
N LYS A 131 -10.94 -10.17 -17.77
CA LYS A 131 -10.59 -11.26 -16.84
C LYS A 131 -11.13 -11.02 -15.44
N VAL A 132 -11.61 -9.82 -15.14
CA VAL A 132 -12.06 -9.45 -13.80
C VAL A 132 -13.52 -9.88 -13.61
N LYS A 133 -13.81 -10.50 -12.46
CA LYS A 133 -15.19 -10.77 -12.05
C LYS A 133 -15.75 -9.50 -11.43
N LEU A 134 -16.74 -8.92 -12.08
CA LEU A 134 -17.41 -7.74 -11.55
C LEU A 134 -18.13 -8.10 -10.23
N ARG A 135 -18.07 -7.20 -9.29
CA ARG A 135 -18.81 -7.31 -8.04
C ARG A 135 -20.25 -6.85 -8.29
N ASN A 136 -21.08 -7.78 -8.76
CA ASN A 136 -22.46 -7.46 -9.09
C ASN A 136 -23.24 -7.11 -7.80
N GLY A 137 -23.81 -5.90 -7.80
CA GLY A 137 -24.72 -5.45 -6.74
C GLY A 137 -24.06 -5.04 -5.43
N SER A 138 -22.74 -5.09 -5.33
CA SER A 138 -22.07 -4.62 -4.11
C SER A 138 -21.65 -3.16 -4.25
N THR A 139 -22.13 -2.34 -3.34
CA THR A 139 -21.69 -0.94 -3.22
C THR A 139 -20.76 -0.82 -2.03
N GLY A 140 -19.68 -0.10 -2.18
CA GLY A 140 -18.80 0.23 -1.07
C GLY A 140 -19.38 1.32 -0.18
N ILE A 141 -18.73 1.57 0.94
CA ILE A 141 -19.07 2.69 1.81
C ILE A 141 -18.10 3.85 1.55
N THR A 142 -18.58 5.07 1.72
CA THR A 142 -17.72 6.26 1.65
C THR A 142 -16.96 6.41 2.96
N LEU A 143 -15.64 6.54 2.87
CA LEU A 143 -14.80 6.76 4.04
C LEU A 143 -14.55 8.27 4.18
N ASN A 144 -15.21 8.87 5.17
CA ASN A 144 -15.04 10.29 5.48
C ASN A 144 -13.62 10.56 5.99
N ASN A 145 -13.13 11.78 5.81
CA ASN A 145 -11.83 12.17 6.32
C ASN A 145 -11.80 12.06 7.85
N ILE A 146 -10.69 11.55 8.37
CA ILE A 146 -10.47 11.49 9.83
C ILE A 146 -10.24 12.92 10.33
N LYS A 147 -10.99 13.30 11.36
CA LYS A 147 -10.86 14.61 12.01
C LYS A 147 -9.97 14.44 13.23
N ARG A 148 -8.86 15.16 13.26
CA ARG A 148 -7.98 15.15 14.43
C ARG A 148 -7.52 16.57 14.76
N THR A 149 -7.23 16.79 16.04
CA THR A 149 -6.62 18.02 16.53
C THR A 149 -5.29 17.64 17.18
N VAL A 150 -4.21 18.27 16.75
CA VAL A 150 -2.86 17.99 17.26
C VAL A 150 -2.31 19.24 17.93
N THR A 151 -1.82 19.06 19.15
CA THR A 151 -1.08 20.08 19.91
C THR A 151 0.24 19.47 20.39
N ASP A 152 1.07 20.25 21.06
CA ASP A 152 2.33 19.76 21.61
C ASP A 152 2.15 18.65 22.65
N LYS A 153 0.98 18.59 23.30
CA LYS A 153 0.69 17.67 24.41
C LYS A 153 -0.42 16.67 24.12
N ASN A 154 -1.20 16.88 23.07
CA ASN A 154 -2.39 16.06 22.84
C ASN A 154 -2.62 15.79 21.35
N ILE A 155 -3.11 14.59 21.05
CA ILE A 155 -3.68 14.24 19.75
C ILE A 155 -5.10 13.74 20.03
N ASN A 156 -6.11 14.46 19.55
CA ASN A 156 -7.50 14.16 19.86
C ASN A 156 -8.31 13.85 18.60
N TYR A 157 -9.13 12.83 18.70
CA TYR A 157 -10.08 12.37 17.69
C TYR A 157 -11.48 12.34 18.32
N GLU A 158 -12.47 11.82 17.60
CA GLU A 158 -13.84 11.71 18.13
C GLU A 158 -13.98 10.55 19.13
N THR A 159 -13.31 9.40 18.84
CA THR A 159 -13.41 8.20 19.68
C THR A 159 -12.15 7.91 20.51
N ILE A 160 -11.08 8.66 20.28
CA ILE A 160 -9.79 8.41 20.93
C ILE A 160 -9.18 9.76 21.32
N SER A 161 -8.52 9.80 22.47
CA SER A 161 -7.64 10.90 22.84
C SER A 161 -6.27 10.34 23.24
N CYS A 162 -5.23 11.11 23.00
CA CYS A 162 -3.87 10.75 23.38
C CYS A 162 -3.18 11.92 24.07
N VAL A 163 -2.65 11.69 25.26
CA VAL A 163 -1.85 12.67 25.99
C VAL A 163 -0.37 12.28 25.83
N LEU A 164 0.45 13.25 25.41
CA LEU A 164 1.89 13.06 25.21
C LEU A 164 2.64 13.65 26.40
N ASN A 165 3.23 12.80 27.21
CA ASN A 165 4.11 13.21 28.31
C ASN A 165 5.55 13.04 27.82
N LYS A 166 6.13 14.12 27.33
CA LYS A 166 7.48 14.10 26.74
C LYS A 166 8.57 13.87 27.78
N ASP A 167 8.35 14.38 29.00
CA ASP A 167 9.34 14.23 30.08
C ASP A 167 9.47 12.78 30.52
N SER A 168 8.37 12.05 30.65
CA SER A 168 8.38 10.63 31.01
C SER A 168 8.44 9.72 29.79
N ARG A 169 8.35 10.27 28.56
CA ARG A 169 8.37 9.53 27.30
C ARG A 169 7.21 8.54 27.19
N VAL A 170 6.02 8.95 27.66
CA VAL A 170 4.80 8.12 27.68
C VAL A 170 3.72 8.76 26.81
N ALA A 171 3.08 7.95 25.97
CA ALA A 171 1.84 8.34 25.28
C ALA A 171 0.68 7.58 25.92
N GLU A 172 -0.27 8.31 26.46
CA GLU A 172 -1.44 7.72 27.15
C GLU A 172 -2.65 7.79 26.23
N ILE A 173 -3.06 6.67 25.70
CA ILE A 173 -4.21 6.56 24.79
C ILE A 173 -5.45 6.22 25.60
N LYS A 174 -6.51 6.99 25.41
CA LYS A 174 -7.82 6.72 26.01
C LYS A 174 -8.83 6.50 24.90
N ILE A 175 -9.50 5.35 24.95
CA ILE A 175 -10.57 4.98 24.02
C ILE A 175 -11.90 5.35 24.66
N HIS A 176 -12.73 6.13 23.95
CA HIS A 176 -14.06 6.54 24.40
C HIS A 176 -15.08 5.63 23.73
N GLY A 177 -15.72 4.77 24.50
CA GLY A 177 -16.74 3.84 24.01
C GLY A 177 -17.94 4.57 23.42
N PRO A 178 -18.78 3.86 22.66
CA PRO A 178 -19.97 4.47 22.06
C PRO A 178 -20.93 4.96 23.16
N LYS A 179 -21.59 6.08 22.89
CA LYS A 179 -22.52 6.72 23.85
C LYS A 179 -23.88 6.00 23.88
N GLU A 180 -24.24 5.39 22.76
CA GLU A 180 -25.54 4.74 22.60
C GLU A 180 -25.31 3.33 22.07
N ASN A 181 -26.30 2.48 22.32
CA ASN A 181 -26.25 1.12 21.83
C ASN A 181 -26.32 1.12 20.30
N GLU A 182 -25.32 0.54 19.67
CA GLU A 182 -25.23 0.47 18.20
C GLU A 182 -25.52 -0.95 17.67
N ILE A 183 -26.51 -1.63 18.27
CA ILE A 183 -27.00 -2.88 17.70
C ILE A 183 -27.78 -2.51 16.43
N ILE A 184 -27.22 -2.84 15.29
CA ILE A 184 -27.81 -2.48 14.00
C ILE A 184 -27.76 -3.67 13.06
N ALA A 185 -28.74 -3.76 12.17
CA ALA A 185 -28.75 -4.76 11.13
C ALA A 185 -27.62 -4.45 10.10
N ILE A 186 -27.21 -5.47 9.38
CA ILE A 186 -26.09 -5.35 8.41
C ILE A 186 -26.35 -4.23 7.38
N ASN A 187 -27.57 -4.11 6.90
CA ASN A 187 -27.92 -3.05 5.94
C ASN A 187 -27.81 -1.65 6.56
N GLU A 188 -28.24 -1.50 7.82
CA GLU A 188 -28.09 -0.21 8.54
C GLU A 188 -26.60 0.13 8.78
N LEU A 189 -25.78 -0.90 9.02
CA LEU A 189 -24.35 -0.74 9.18
C LEU A 189 -23.72 -0.18 7.88
N LEU A 190 -24.15 -0.67 6.73
CA LEU A 190 -23.69 -0.17 5.43
C LEU A 190 -24.11 1.29 5.22
N GLU A 191 -25.31 1.66 5.64
CA GLU A 191 -25.80 3.04 5.56
C GLU A 191 -25.01 3.98 6.51
N LYS A 192 -24.72 3.52 7.73
CA LYS A 192 -23.91 4.26 8.69
C LYS A 192 -22.47 4.45 8.22
N GLY A 193 -21.93 3.46 7.54
CA GLY A 193 -20.63 3.52 6.88
C GLY A 193 -19.50 3.88 7.84
N SER A 194 -18.72 4.91 7.50
CA SER A 194 -17.58 5.33 8.31
C SER A 194 -17.97 6.00 9.65
N GLU A 195 -19.25 6.28 9.86
CA GLU A 195 -19.73 6.82 11.13
C GLU A 195 -20.06 5.72 12.16
N TYR A 196 -20.09 4.45 11.74
CA TYR A 196 -20.24 3.33 12.66
C TYR A 196 -19.05 3.31 13.64
N TRP A 197 -19.34 3.27 14.95
CA TRP A 197 -18.32 3.50 15.97
C TRP A 197 -17.11 2.59 15.84
N VAL A 198 -17.32 1.31 15.58
CA VAL A 198 -16.20 0.35 15.47
C VAL A 198 -15.26 0.73 14.32
N LEU A 199 -15.83 1.04 13.14
CA LEU A 199 -15.02 1.42 11.99
C LEU A 199 -14.33 2.77 12.22
N LYS A 200 -15.06 3.74 12.79
CA LYS A 200 -14.48 5.05 13.13
C LYS A 200 -13.30 4.88 14.10
N PHE A 201 -13.52 4.14 15.18
CA PHE A 201 -12.50 3.88 16.20
C PHE A 201 -11.24 3.23 15.63
N VAL A 202 -11.43 2.16 14.84
CA VAL A 202 -10.28 1.44 14.25
C VAL A 202 -9.48 2.36 13.33
N ARG A 203 -10.15 3.17 12.51
CA ARG A 203 -9.48 4.11 11.60
C ARG A 203 -8.73 5.20 12.37
N GLU A 204 -9.34 5.75 13.43
CA GLU A 204 -8.69 6.75 14.26
C GLU A 204 -7.50 6.18 15.03
N LEU A 205 -7.61 4.93 15.50
CA LEU A 205 -6.51 4.25 16.19
C LEU A 205 -5.34 3.99 15.23
N ASP A 206 -5.64 3.54 14.02
CA ASP A 206 -4.60 3.33 13.00
C ASP A 206 -3.88 4.65 12.69
N ASP A 207 -4.61 5.73 12.48
CA ASP A 207 -4.02 7.05 12.23
C ASP A 207 -3.16 7.52 13.41
N LEU A 208 -3.65 7.34 14.65
CA LEU A 208 -2.88 7.70 15.85
C LEU A 208 -1.59 6.90 15.96
N ILE A 209 -1.65 5.58 15.72
CA ILE A 209 -0.46 4.72 15.76
C ILE A 209 0.57 5.21 14.73
N LEU A 210 0.12 5.54 13.51
CA LEU A 210 1.01 6.05 12.47
C LEU A 210 1.62 7.41 12.86
N MET A 211 0.81 8.29 13.46
CA MET A 211 1.28 9.59 13.97
C MET A 211 2.37 9.41 15.04
N LEU A 212 2.15 8.53 16.01
CA LEU A 212 3.13 8.26 17.07
C LEU A 212 4.42 7.68 16.49
N ARG A 213 4.30 6.72 15.57
CA ARG A 213 5.46 6.07 14.95
C ARG A 213 6.30 7.02 14.10
N ALA A 214 5.66 7.97 13.42
CA ALA A 214 6.35 8.85 12.48
C ALA A 214 6.85 10.14 13.13
N ASN A 215 6.11 10.68 14.11
CA ASN A 215 6.35 12.04 14.60
C ASN A 215 6.79 12.10 16.08
N GLU A 216 6.50 11.07 16.88
CA GLU A 216 6.81 11.08 18.32
C GLU A 216 7.88 10.03 18.63
N LEU A 217 9.04 10.18 18.01
CA LEU A 217 10.14 9.20 18.04
C LEU A 217 10.72 8.99 19.45
N GLU A 218 10.53 9.97 20.35
CA GLU A 218 11.03 9.87 21.71
C GLU A 218 10.08 9.10 22.64
N THR A 219 8.85 8.77 22.19
CA THR A 219 7.91 7.98 23.00
C THR A 219 8.48 6.58 23.22
N GLY A 220 8.63 6.20 24.47
CA GLY A 220 9.18 4.90 24.87
C GLY A 220 8.12 3.92 25.34
N VAL A 221 6.99 4.41 25.81
CA VAL A 221 5.89 3.57 26.34
C VAL A 221 4.55 4.12 25.87
N ILE A 222 3.67 3.23 25.49
CA ILE A 222 2.28 3.56 25.17
C ILE A 222 1.39 2.82 26.17
N THR A 223 0.52 3.56 26.86
CA THR A 223 -0.52 2.97 27.71
C THR A 223 -1.87 3.14 27.04
N ILE A 224 -2.73 2.15 27.19
CA ILE A 224 -4.07 2.17 26.58
C ILE A 224 -5.09 1.95 27.70
N GLN A 225 -6.06 2.84 27.79
CA GLN A 225 -7.18 2.75 28.70
C GLN A 225 -8.48 2.91 27.92
N SER A 226 -9.56 2.39 28.46
CA SER A 226 -10.88 2.57 27.85
C SER A 226 -11.86 3.10 28.91
N GLU A 227 -12.83 3.88 28.45
CA GLU A 227 -13.95 4.31 29.27
C GLU A 227 -15.24 4.16 28.49
N GLY A 228 -16.34 3.95 29.19
CA GLY A 228 -17.64 3.73 28.58
C GLY A 228 -18.41 2.62 29.29
N SER A 229 -19.60 2.34 28.80
CA SER A 229 -20.45 1.32 29.37
C SER A 229 -20.15 -0.05 28.73
N SER A 230 -19.84 -1.03 29.57
CA SER A 230 -19.61 -2.40 29.10
C SER A 230 -20.85 -2.99 28.41
N THR A 231 -22.04 -2.63 28.87
CA THR A 231 -23.29 -3.11 28.28
C THR A 231 -23.50 -2.55 26.87
N VAL A 232 -23.10 -1.29 26.65
CA VAL A 232 -23.21 -0.66 25.32
C VAL A 232 -22.22 -1.29 24.34
N ILE A 233 -21.00 -1.59 24.80
CA ILE A 233 -19.94 -2.19 23.95
C ILE A 233 -20.29 -3.63 23.58
N GLN A 234 -20.91 -4.39 24.49
CA GLN A 234 -21.31 -5.76 24.22
C GLN A 234 -22.40 -5.89 23.15
N UNK A 235 -23.03 -5.01 23.12
CA UNK A 235 -24.03 -4.95 22.20
C UNK A 235 -23.56 -4.59 20.84
N UNK A 236 -22.82 -4.14 20.95
CA UNK A 236 -22.24 -3.79 19.75
C UNK A 236 -21.79 -4.78 18.98
#